data_3776ec2eb5dcc85cc3cac4668ff8fb8a
#
_entry.id   3776ec2eb5dcc85cc3cac4668ff8fb8a
#
_cell.length_a   1.000
_cell.length_b   1.000
_cell.length_c   1.000
_cell.angle_alpha   90.00
_cell.angle_beta   90.00
_cell.angle_gamma   90.00
#
_symmetry.space_group_name_H-M   'P 1'
#
loop_
_entity.id
_entity.type
_entity.pdbx_description
1 polymer ?
#
loop_
_entity_poly.entity_id
_entity_poly.type
_entity_poly.pdbx_seq_one_letter_code
_entity_poly.pdbx_strand_id
1 'polypeptide(L)'
;MSRNAVLLLLACLAAPALQAAELVVYTERKEPLVKPIFDRYERETGTRVRLLSDAAPVLIERIAAEGANTRADLFMAVDAGNLWQAAERGLLAPTKSRALEAAIPAHLRDPQGRWFALSLRARTIVHSTVRVKPSELSTYEALAGAQWKGRLCLRSSKKVYNQSLVATLIERLGVQRTEKIVRGWVANLATAPFADDTLLANAIAAGQCDVGLINTYYLGRLQHDTPGFPVQVFWANQKGAGAHVNVSGAGIVAASRNKAQARKFLEWLASEAVQAEFAAVNYETPARAGMKLDPVVAAWGKFRADPVNVSVAGKRQAEAVRLMDRAGWR
;
A
#
# COMPACT_ATOMS: atom_id res chain seq x y z
N MET A 1 -45.68 21.97 -70.53
CA MET A 1 -45.59 22.43 -69.11
C MET A 1 -44.88 21.36 -68.35
N SER A 2 -43.57 21.54 -68.13
CA SER A 2 -42.68 20.53 -67.46
C SER A 2 -42.45 20.98 -66.03
N ARG A 3 -42.81 20.11 -65.06
CA ARG A 3 -42.61 20.34 -63.61
C ARG A 3 -41.34 19.54 -63.18
N ASN A 4 -40.23 20.27 -63.03
CA ASN A 4 -39.01 19.74 -62.44
C ASN A 4 -39.19 19.63 -60.88
N ALA A 5 -39.21 18.41 -60.39
CA ALA A 5 -39.13 18.11 -58.97
C ALA A 5 -37.66 18.04 -58.54
N VAL A 6 -37.21 19.00 -57.73
CA VAL A 6 -35.87 18.99 -57.11
C VAL A 6 -35.99 18.16 -55.82
N LEU A 7 -35.40 16.95 -55.78
CA LEU A 7 -35.21 16.17 -54.57
C LEU A 7 -34.00 16.72 -53.80
N LEU A 8 -34.25 17.37 -52.66
CA LEU A 8 -33.22 17.69 -51.69
C LEU A 8 -32.89 16.40 -50.86
N LEU A 9 -31.71 15.82 -51.11
CA LEU A 9 -31.14 14.80 -50.22
C LEU A 9 -30.59 15.47 -48.97
N LEU A 10 -31.29 15.35 -47.82
CA LEU A 10 -30.73 15.62 -46.51
C LEU A 10 -29.74 14.51 -46.13
N ALA A 11 -28.44 14.77 -46.29
CA ALA A 11 -27.39 13.92 -45.71
C ALA A 11 -27.34 14.17 -44.20
N CYS A 12 -27.96 13.28 -43.42
CA CYS A 12 -27.75 13.21 -41.95
C CYS A 12 -26.32 12.81 -41.66
N LEU A 13 -25.45 13.77 -41.36
CA LEU A 13 -24.14 13.53 -40.78
C LEU A 13 -24.36 12.97 -39.37
N ALA A 14 -24.39 11.63 -39.25
CA ALA A 14 -24.29 10.96 -37.98
C ALA A 14 -22.87 11.23 -37.41
N ALA A 15 -22.77 12.23 -36.52
CA ALA A 15 -21.57 12.42 -35.72
C ALA A 15 -21.32 11.10 -34.94
N PRO A 16 -20.12 10.50 -35.03
CA PRO A 16 -19.82 9.35 -34.21
C PRO A 16 -19.99 9.77 -32.75
N ALA A 17 -20.88 9.10 -32.04
CA ALA A 17 -20.99 9.28 -30.59
C ALA A 17 -19.61 8.99 -30.02
N LEU A 18 -18.92 10.00 -29.47
CA LEU A 18 -17.65 9.88 -28.82
C LEU A 18 -17.89 8.98 -27.60
N GLN A 19 -17.66 7.68 -27.75
CA GLN A 19 -17.78 6.74 -26.65
C GLN A 19 -16.80 7.19 -25.58
N ALA A 20 -17.31 7.60 -24.42
CA ALA A 20 -16.47 8.03 -23.31
C ALA A 20 -15.40 6.98 -23.06
N ALA A 21 -14.14 7.39 -23.04
CA ALA A 21 -13.03 6.48 -22.78
C ALA A 21 -13.26 5.83 -21.40
N GLU A 22 -13.07 4.53 -21.32
CA GLU A 22 -13.26 3.76 -20.06
C GLU A 22 -11.94 3.09 -19.68
N LEU A 23 -11.60 3.17 -18.40
CA LEU A 23 -10.52 2.43 -17.78
C LEU A 23 -11.07 1.46 -16.74
N VAL A 24 -10.47 0.29 -16.64
CA VAL A 24 -10.82 -0.71 -15.63
C VAL A 24 -9.63 -0.92 -14.68
N VAL A 25 -9.87 -0.69 -13.38
CA VAL A 25 -8.86 -0.85 -12.33
C VAL A 25 -9.22 -2.07 -11.47
N TYR A 26 -8.33 -3.05 -11.44
CA TYR A 26 -8.40 -4.15 -10.48
C TYR A 26 -7.64 -3.72 -9.23
N THR A 27 -8.33 -3.62 -8.08
CA THR A 27 -7.78 -2.99 -6.87
C THR A 27 -8.02 -3.80 -5.60
N GLU A 28 -6.99 -3.91 -4.76
CA GLU A 28 -7.10 -4.41 -3.39
C GLU A 28 -7.64 -3.33 -2.42
N ARG A 29 -7.65 -2.05 -2.83
CA ARG A 29 -8.21 -0.99 -1.99
C ARG A 29 -9.73 -1.08 -1.93
N LYS A 30 -10.26 -0.84 -0.74
CA LYS A 30 -11.71 -0.76 -0.54
C LYS A 30 -12.30 0.37 -1.37
N GLU A 31 -13.43 0.13 -2.02
CA GLU A 31 -14.12 1.06 -2.91
C GLU A 31 -14.31 2.47 -2.29
N PRO A 32 -14.79 2.62 -1.03
CA PRO A 32 -14.98 3.93 -0.43
C PRO A 32 -13.70 4.79 -0.35
N LEU A 33 -12.51 4.16 -0.39
CA LEU A 33 -11.23 4.87 -0.32
C LEU A 33 -10.72 5.35 -1.69
N VAL A 34 -11.25 4.84 -2.79
CA VAL A 34 -10.74 5.16 -4.13
C VAL A 34 -11.80 5.75 -5.05
N LYS A 35 -13.06 5.36 -4.86
CA LYS A 35 -14.16 5.82 -5.72
C LYS A 35 -14.28 7.33 -5.82
N PRO A 36 -14.23 8.13 -4.73
CA PRO A 36 -14.32 9.59 -4.82
C PRO A 36 -13.23 10.19 -5.71
N ILE A 37 -12.00 9.63 -5.64
CA ILE A 37 -10.85 10.05 -6.45
C ILE A 37 -11.06 9.68 -7.92
N PHE A 38 -11.57 8.47 -8.20
CA PHE A 38 -11.86 8.02 -9.57
C PHE A 38 -13.00 8.83 -10.20
N ASP A 39 -14.05 9.13 -9.43
CA ASP A 39 -15.16 10.01 -9.87
C ASP A 39 -14.64 11.44 -10.16
N ARG A 40 -13.64 11.92 -9.42
CA ARG A 40 -12.98 13.19 -9.70
C ARG A 40 -12.27 13.15 -11.04
N TYR A 41 -11.50 12.07 -11.33
CA TYR A 41 -10.84 11.91 -12.63
C TYR A 41 -11.85 11.90 -13.79
N GLU A 42 -12.98 11.21 -13.63
CA GLU A 42 -14.05 11.19 -14.64
C GLU A 42 -14.60 12.59 -14.89
N ARG A 43 -14.85 13.37 -13.83
CA ARG A 43 -15.31 14.76 -13.97
C ARG A 43 -14.30 15.67 -14.66
N GLU A 44 -13.01 15.50 -14.36
CA GLU A 44 -11.94 16.34 -14.93
C GLU A 44 -11.59 15.99 -16.38
N THR A 45 -11.76 14.73 -16.79
CA THR A 45 -11.23 14.22 -18.07
C THR A 45 -12.27 13.63 -19.02
N GLY A 46 -13.49 13.40 -18.54
CA GLY A 46 -14.51 12.64 -19.28
C GLY A 46 -14.22 11.14 -19.40
N THR A 47 -13.12 10.63 -18.81
CA THR A 47 -12.76 9.21 -18.83
C THR A 47 -13.36 8.49 -17.62
N ARG A 48 -14.27 7.56 -17.88
CA ARG A 48 -14.86 6.73 -16.82
C ARG A 48 -13.84 5.75 -16.25
N VAL A 49 -13.81 5.59 -14.92
CA VAL A 49 -12.98 4.60 -14.24
C VAL A 49 -13.85 3.61 -13.50
N ARG A 50 -13.90 2.39 -14.02
CA ARG A 50 -14.55 1.26 -13.34
C ARG A 50 -13.57 0.55 -12.44
N LEU A 51 -14.03 0.06 -11.30
CA LEU A 51 -13.21 -0.73 -10.38
C LEU A 51 -13.79 -2.13 -10.19
N LEU A 52 -12.87 -3.09 -10.00
CA LEU A 52 -13.15 -4.41 -9.48
C LEU A 52 -12.28 -4.58 -8.23
N SER A 53 -12.93 -4.73 -7.06
CA SER A 53 -12.22 -4.84 -5.79
C SER A 53 -12.23 -6.27 -5.28
N ASP A 54 -11.03 -6.80 -4.97
CA ASP A 54 -10.83 -8.11 -4.34
C ASP A 54 -9.44 -8.16 -3.68
N ALA A 55 -9.10 -9.27 -3.01
CA ALA A 55 -7.76 -9.51 -2.48
C ALA A 55 -6.72 -9.56 -3.61
N ALA A 56 -5.54 -8.97 -3.40
CA ALA A 56 -4.50 -8.89 -4.44
C ALA A 56 -4.13 -10.26 -5.04
N PRO A 57 -3.95 -11.36 -4.28
CA PRO A 57 -3.68 -12.66 -4.87
C PRO A 57 -4.77 -13.12 -5.84
N VAL A 58 -6.05 -12.90 -5.49
CA VAL A 58 -7.19 -13.26 -6.35
C VAL A 58 -7.17 -12.46 -7.65
N LEU A 59 -6.91 -11.16 -7.57
CA LEU A 59 -6.80 -10.28 -8.74
C LEU A 59 -5.62 -10.64 -9.64
N ILE A 60 -4.47 -11.01 -9.06
CA ILE A 60 -3.29 -11.47 -9.79
C ILE A 60 -3.61 -12.74 -10.57
N GLU A 61 -4.23 -13.75 -9.92
CA GLU A 61 -4.64 -14.99 -10.61
C GLU A 61 -5.68 -14.71 -11.68
N ARG A 62 -6.61 -13.80 -11.42
CA ARG A 62 -7.62 -13.41 -12.40
C ARG A 62 -7.02 -12.77 -13.65
N ILE A 63 -6.10 -11.79 -13.48
CA ILE A 63 -5.40 -11.17 -14.62
C ILE A 63 -4.63 -12.23 -15.41
N ALA A 64 -3.95 -13.15 -14.71
CA ALA A 64 -3.20 -14.23 -15.37
C ALA A 64 -4.12 -15.18 -16.15
N ALA A 65 -5.25 -15.58 -15.57
CA ALA A 65 -6.22 -16.47 -16.21
C ALA A 65 -6.94 -15.82 -17.40
N GLU A 66 -7.27 -14.53 -17.30
CA GLU A 66 -7.88 -13.74 -18.39
C GLU A 66 -6.88 -13.52 -19.56
N GLY A 67 -5.57 -13.49 -19.27
CA GLY A 67 -4.50 -13.36 -20.26
C GLY A 67 -4.70 -12.15 -21.19
N ALA A 68 -4.65 -12.37 -22.50
CA ALA A 68 -4.84 -11.33 -23.52
C ALA A 68 -6.28 -10.75 -23.56
N ASN A 69 -7.24 -11.44 -22.93
CA ASN A 69 -8.63 -11.02 -22.87
C ASN A 69 -8.98 -10.26 -21.57
N THR A 70 -8.00 -9.99 -20.72
CA THR A 70 -8.26 -9.22 -19.50
C THR A 70 -8.87 -7.87 -19.81
N ARG A 71 -9.81 -7.47 -18.95
CA ARG A 71 -10.38 -6.12 -18.99
C ARG A 71 -9.58 -5.14 -18.14
N ALA A 72 -8.68 -5.62 -17.30
CA ALA A 72 -7.89 -4.76 -16.42
C ALA A 72 -6.91 -3.88 -17.20
N ASP A 73 -6.98 -2.58 -17.00
CA ASP A 73 -6.02 -1.61 -17.51
C ASP A 73 -4.94 -1.30 -16.46
N LEU A 74 -5.34 -1.24 -15.19
CA LEU A 74 -4.41 -1.07 -14.07
C LEU A 74 -4.65 -2.13 -13.00
N PHE A 75 -3.56 -2.53 -12.35
CA PHE A 75 -3.59 -3.30 -11.11
C PHE A 75 -3.08 -2.42 -9.97
N MET A 76 -3.89 -2.29 -8.91
CA MET A 76 -3.57 -1.49 -7.72
C MET A 76 -3.58 -2.38 -6.48
N ALA A 77 -2.48 -2.38 -5.72
CA ALA A 77 -2.37 -3.16 -4.49
C ALA A 77 -1.90 -2.29 -3.33
N VAL A 78 -2.15 -2.79 -2.11
CA VAL A 78 -1.79 -2.10 -0.86
C VAL A 78 -0.49 -2.62 -0.25
N ASP A 79 0.32 -3.36 -1.02
CA ASP A 79 1.62 -3.88 -0.59
C ASP A 79 2.57 -4.05 -1.78
N ALA A 80 3.81 -3.60 -1.64
CA ALA A 80 4.84 -3.73 -2.67
C ALA A 80 5.14 -5.21 -3.01
N GLY A 81 4.96 -6.14 -2.07
CA GLY A 81 5.11 -7.56 -2.33
C GLY A 81 4.14 -8.08 -3.38
N ASN A 82 2.87 -7.65 -3.29
CA ASN A 82 1.84 -8.03 -4.27
C ASN A 82 2.10 -7.38 -5.65
N LEU A 83 2.55 -6.11 -5.66
CA LEU A 83 2.93 -5.43 -6.91
C LEU A 83 4.13 -6.11 -7.57
N TRP A 84 5.12 -6.48 -6.78
CA TRP A 84 6.30 -7.22 -7.25
C TRP A 84 5.90 -8.58 -7.83
N GLN A 85 5.05 -9.35 -7.17
CA GLN A 85 4.57 -10.64 -7.68
C GLN A 85 3.87 -10.52 -9.03
N ALA A 86 2.97 -9.53 -9.18
CA ALA A 86 2.32 -9.26 -10.46
C ALA A 86 3.34 -8.91 -11.55
N ALA A 87 4.36 -8.10 -11.20
CA ALA A 87 5.41 -7.69 -12.12
C ALA A 87 6.30 -8.85 -12.56
N GLU A 88 6.76 -9.71 -11.62
CA GLU A 88 7.61 -10.88 -11.94
C GLU A 88 6.88 -11.94 -12.77
N ARG A 89 5.56 -12.01 -12.67
CA ARG A 89 4.73 -12.88 -13.53
C ARG A 89 4.48 -12.28 -14.92
N GLY A 90 5.08 -11.12 -15.24
CA GLY A 90 4.90 -10.46 -16.54
C GLY A 90 3.52 -9.81 -16.72
N LEU A 91 2.74 -9.66 -15.64
CA LEU A 91 1.38 -9.11 -15.71
C LEU A 91 1.36 -7.57 -15.77
N LEU A 92 2.47 -6.91 -15.45
CA LEU A 92 2.61 -5.45 -15.48
C LEU A 92 3.62 -5.01 -16.55
N ALA A 93 3.24 -4.01 -17.33
CA ALA A 93 4.08 -3.44 -18.39
C ALA A 93 5.08 -2.42 -17.83
N PRO A 94 6.34 -2.41 -18.31
CA PRO A 94 7.24 -1.30 -18.07
C PRO A 94 6.63 0.00 -18.60
N THR A 95 6.60 1.02 -17.74
CA THR A 95 5.99 2.33 -18.05
C THR A 95 7.05 3.41 -17.96
N LYS A 96 7.50 3.91 -19.12
CA LYS A 96 8.41 5.05 -19.22
C LYS A 96 7.61 6.33 -19.04
N SER A 97 7.83 7.07 -17.95
CA SER A 97 7.20 8.36 -17.68
C SER A 97 8.11 9.23 -16.83
N ARG A 98 8.59 10.34 -17.41
CA ARG A 98 9.37 11.33 -16.68
C ARG A 98 8.58 11.92 -15.50
N ALA A 99 7.27 12.08 -15.65
CA ALA A 99 6.40 12.60 -14.59
C ALA A 99 6.36 11.66 -13.39
N LEU A 100 6.17 10.34 -13.61
CA LEU A 100 6.18 9.34 -12.54
C LEU A 100 7.56 9.21 -11.89
N GLU A 101 8.62 9.23 -12.70
CA GLU A 101 10.00 9.12 -12.21
C GLU A 101 10.44 10.32 -11.38
N ALA A 102 9.96 11.51 -11.73
CA ALA A 102 10.21 12.73 -10.95
C ALA A 102 9.35 12.80 -9.68
N ALA A 103 8.11 12.28 -9.72
CA ALA A 103 7.21 12.32 -8.59
C ALA A 103 7.53 11.28 -7.51
N ILE A 104 7.95 10.07 -7.92
CA ILE A 104 8.08 8.92 -7.02
C ILE A 104 9.55 8.54 -6.85
N PRO A 105 10.10 8.61 -5.62
CA PRO A 105 11.47 8.22 -5.31
C PRO A 105 11.80 6.79 -5.80
N ALA A 106 13.03 6.56 -6.26
CA ALA A 106 13.46 5.30 -6.84
C ALA A 106 13.27 4.08 -5.92
N HIS A 107 13.40 4.26 -4.61
CA HIS A 107 13.19 3.18 -3.64
C HIS A 107 11.72 2.84 -3.38
N LEU A 108 10.78 3.67 -3.85
CA LEU A 108 9.32 3.49 -3.73
C LEU A 108 8.66 3.05 -5.04
N ARG A 109 9.43 2.59 -6.02
CA ARG A 109 8.92 2.09 -7.31
C ARG A 109 9.71 0.88 -7.78
N ASP A 110 9.13 0.14 -8.72
CA ASP A 110 9.83 -0.96 -9.36
C ASP A 110 11.08 -0.46 -10.10
N PRO A 111 12.25 -1.09 -9.96
CA PRO A 111 13.46 -0.70 -10.67
C PRO A 111 13.31 -0.70 -12.20
N GLN A 112 12.40 -1.51 -12.75
CA GLN A 112 12.10 -1.60 -14.18
C GLN A 112 10.89 -0.74 -14.60
N GLY A 113 10.32 0.05 -13.67
CA GLY A 113 9.19 0.94 -13.94
C GLY A 113 7.86 0.24 -14.21
N ARG A 114 7.65 -0.97 -13.69
CA ARG A 114 6.42 -1.75 -13.90
C ARG A 114 5.30 -1.35 -12.92
N TRP A 115 5.64 -0.73 -11.79
CA TRP A 115 4.68 -0.16 -10.84
C TRP A 115 5.30 1.01 -10.07
N PHE A 116 4.44 1.88 -9.52
CA PHE A 116 4.80 3.10 -8.81
C PHE A 116 3.96 3.23 -7.54
N ALA A 117 4.57 3.71 -6.46
CA ALA A 117 3.85 4.03 -5.24
C ALA A 117 2.94 5.26 -5.41
N LEU A 118 1.80 5.25 -4.74
CA LEU A 118 0.87 6.37 -4.65
C LEU A 118 0.79 6.91 -3.22
N SER A 119 0.91 6.04 -2.24
CA SER A 119 1.04 6.41 -0.82
C SER A 119 1.96 5.42 -0.12
N LEU A 120 2.46 5.80 1.04
CA LEU A 120 3.23 4.93 1.92
C LEU A 120 2.69 4.95 3.35
N ARG A 121 2.99 3.90 4.09
CA ARG A 121 2.78 3.79 5.53
C ARG A 121 3.98 3.09 6.17
N ALA A 122 4.25 3.43 7.41
CA ALA A 122 5.19 2.67 8.20
C ALA A 122 4.47 1.49 8.88
N ARG A 123 5.15 0.35 8.99
CA ARG A 123 4.83 -0.67 9.98
C ARG A 123 5.86 -0.54 11.09
N THR A 124 5.44 -0.01 12.22
CA THR A 124 6.35 0.37 13.30
C THR A 124 5.81 -0.01 14.67
N ILE A 125 6.57 0.29 15.70
CA ILE A 125 6.17 0.04 17.08
C ILE A 125 5.06 1.00 17.48
N VAL A 126 4.03 0.47 18.12
CA VAL A 126 3.06 1.26 18.88
C VAL A 126 3.10 0.81 20.34
N HIS A 127 2.81 1.73 21.25
CA HIS A 127 2.91 1.47 22.67
C HIS A 127 1.81 2.16 23.48
N SER A 128 1.48 1.59 24.62
CA SER A 128 0.62 2.23 25.61
C SER A 128 1.29 3.49 26.15
N THR A 129 0.58 4.62 26.13
CA THR A 129 1.08 5.89 26.68
C THR A 129 1.12 5.88 28.22
N VAL A 130 0.44 4.94 28.86
CA VAL A 130 0.32 4.83 30.31
C VAL A 130 1.36 3.86 30.91
N ARG A 131 1.68 2.76 30.17
CA ARG A 131 2.48 1.66 30.72
C ARG A 131 3.89 1.56 30.15
N VAL A 132 4.21 2.32 29.08
CA VAL A 132 5.52 2.28 28.42
C VAL A 132 6.05 3.68 28.21
N LYS A 133 7.24 3.95 28.70
CA LYS A 133 7.96 5.20 28.40
C LYS A 133 8.68 5.07 27.04
N PRO A 134 8.69 6.09 26.20
CA PRO A 134 9.43 6.06 24.92
C PRO A 134 10.90 5.70 25.05
N SER A 135 11.53 6.01 26.21
CA SER A 135 12.94 5.65 26.49
C SER A 135 13.18 4.14 26.62
N GLU A 136 12.15 3.32 26.84
CA GLU A 136 12.25 1.86 26.86
C GLU A 136 12.29 1.24 25.46
N LEU A 137 11.93 2.02 24.43
CA LEU A 137 11.82 1.59 23.04
C LEU A 137 13.03 2.01 22.22
N SER A 138 13.38 1.24 21.20
CA SER A 138 14.50 1.57 20.30
C SER A 138 14.35 1.00 18.89
N THR A 139 14.46 -0.31 18.74
CA THR A 139 14.50 -1.00 17.45
C THR A 139 13.49 -2.15 17.39
N TYR A 140 13.21 -2.65 16.18
CA TYR A 140 12.43 -3.88 16.02
C TYR A 140 13.09 -5.06 16.74
N GLU A 141 14.43 -5.14 16.66
CA GLU A 141 15.24 -6.18 17.26
C GLU A 141 15.13 -6.18 18.80
N ALA A 142 15.03 -4.99 19.39
CA ALA A 142 14.93 -4.82 20.84
C ALA A 142 13.63 -5.42 21.42
N LEU A 143 12.57 -5.57 20.62
CA LEU A 143 11.34 -6.23 21.05
C LEU A 143 11.51 -7.75 21.30
N ALA A 144 12.64 -8.35 20.88
CA ALA A 144 13.01 -9.70 21.24
C ALA A 144 13.63 -9.82 22.66
N GLY A 145 13.91 -8.70 23.34
CA GLY A 145 14.48 -8.67 24.69
C GLY A 145 13.53 -9.16 25.75
N ALA A 146 14.08 -9.74 26.82
CA ALA A 146 13.31 -10.34 27.92
C ALA A 146 12.37 -9.37 28.66
N GLN A 147 12.64 -8.06 28.62
CA GLN A 147 11.78 -7.02 29.21
C GLN A 147 10.38 -6.96 28.56
N TRP A 148 10.22 -7.51 27.37
CA TRP A 148 8.95 -7.55 26.66
C TRP A 148 8.18 -8.86 26.82
N LYS A 149 8.67 -9.79 27.64
CA LYS A 149 8.00 -11.07 27.87
C LYS A 149 6.59 -10.87 28.41
N GLY A 150 5.59 -11.41 27.70
CA GLY A 150 4.17 -11.26 28.05
C GLY A 150 3.63 -9.83 27.84
N ARG A 151 4.35 -8.97 27.10
CA ARG A 151 3.97 -7.56 26.88
C ARG A 151 3.82 -7.19 25.40
N LEU A 152 4.20 -8.08 24.46
CA LEU A 152 4.16 -7.84 23.03
C LEU A 152 2.89 -8.41 22.40
N CYS A 153 2.25 -7.63 21.54
CA CYS A 153 1.17 -8.09 20.69
C CYS A 153 1.58 -8.03 19.23
N LEU A 154 1.26 -9.07 18.48
CA LEU A 154 1.47 -9.14 17.03
C LEU A 154 0.18 -9.53 16.31
N ARG A 155 0.08 -9.14 15.06
CA ARG A 155 -0.90 -9.65 14.12
C ARG A 155 -0.43 -10.99 13.53
N SER A 156 -1.35 -11.82 13.03
CA SER A 156 -1.04 -13.09 12.36
C SER A 156 0.02 -12.93 11.26
N SER A 157 0.95 -13.89 11.20
CA SER A 157 2.01 -14.01 10.17
C SER A 157 1.45 -14.14 8.75
N LYS A 158 0.20 -14.59 8.60
CA LYS A 158 -0.47 -14.75 7.30
C LYS A 158 -0.70 -13.41 6.58
N LYS A 159 -0.64 -12.28 7.31
CA LYS A 159 -0.83 -10.98 6.68
C LYS A 159 0.45 -10.50 6.00
N VAL A 160 0.33 -10.15 4.72
CA VAL A 160 1.43 -9.67 3.87
C VAL A 160 2.27 -8.56 4.52
N TYR A 161 1.68 -7.69 5.34
CA TYR A 161 2.41 -6.59 6.02
C TYR A 161 3.50 -7.08 6.98
N ASN A 162 3.27 -8.21 7.68
CA ASN A 162 4.28 -8.84 8.53
C ASN A 162 5.36 -9.53 7.67
N GLN A 163 4.93 -10.16 6.58
CA GLN A 163 5.85 -10.79 5.63
C GLN A 163 6.80 -9.75 5.02
N SER A 164 6.28 -8.58 4.65
CA SER A 164 7.06 -7.47 4.10
C SER A 164 8.05 -6.88 5.12
N LEU A 165 7.65 -6.73 6.40
CA LEU A 165 8.56 -6.31 7.46
C LEU A 165 9.69 -7.32 7.65
N VAL A 166 9.36 -8.62 7.76
CA VAL A 166 10.37 -9.68 7.94
C VAL A 166 11.28 -9.79 6.72
N ALA A 167 10.73 -9.63 5.50
CA ALA A 167 11.52 -9.57 4.27
C ALA A 167 12.56 -8.43 4.31
N THR A 168 12.18 -7.25 4.80
CA THR A 168 13.10 -6.12 4.97
C THR A 168 14.17 -6.42 6.02
N LEU A 169 13.81 -7.06 7.13
CA LEU A 169 14.78 -7.48 8.15
C LEU A 169 15.76 -8.53 7.62
N ILE A 170 15.30 -9.50 6.82
CA ILE A 170 16.16 -10.48 6.16
C ILE A 170 17.16 -9.79 5.24
N GLU A 171 16.73 -8.82 4.45
CA GLU A 171 17.62 -8.06 3.57
C GLU A 171 18.70 -7.28 4.34
N ARG A 172 18.34 -6.75 5.51
CA ARG A 172 19.25 -5.94 6.35
C ARG A 172 20.18 -6.75 7.23
N LEU A 173 19.70 -7.85 7.77
CA LEU A 173 20.36 -8.57 8.88
C LEU A 173 20.73 -10.01 8.51
N GLY A 174 20.25 -10.52 7.38
CA GLY A 174 20.34 -11.93 7.02
C GLY A 174 19.31 -12.81 7.75
N VAL A 175 19.12 -14.00 7.21
CA VAL A 175 18.09 -14.97 7.66
C VAL A 175 18.27 -15.38 9.11
N GLN A 176 19.48 -15.81 9.48
CA GLN A 176 19.74 -16.37 10.81
C GLN A 176 19.46 -15.36 11.94
N ARG A 177 19.94 -14.12 11.78
CA ARG A 177 19.73 -13.06 12.77
C ARG A 177 18.25 -12.66 12.84
N THR A 178 17.59 -12.55 11.69
CA THR A 178 16.14 -12.25 11.63
C THR A 178 15.31 -13.35 12.28
N GLU A 179 15.65 -14.63 12.06
CA GLU A 179 14.94 -15.74 12.70
C GLU A 179 15.07 -15.70 14.22
N LYS A 180 16.26 -15.40 14.74
CA LYS A 180 16.46 -15.23 16.20
C LYS A 180 15.58 -14.10 16.76
N ILE A 181 15.48 -12.99 16.04
CA ILE A 181 14.62 -11.85 16.44
C ILE A 181 13.16 -12.26 16.44
N VAL A 182 12.67 -12.88 15.37
CA VAL A 182 11.26 -13.30 15.25
C VAL A 182 10.90 -14.35 16.31
N ARG A 183 11.80 -15.30 16.62
CA ARG A 183 11.62 -16.23 17.75
C ARG A 183 11.50 -15.49 19.09
N GLY A 184 12.30 -14.46 19.30
CA GLY A 184 12.21 -13.62 20.49
C GLY A 184 10.87 -12.87 20.57
N TRP A 185 10.36 -12.35 19.44
CA TRP A 185 9.03 -11.75 19.42
C TRP A 185 7.94 -12.76 19.78
N VAL A 186 7.99 -13.97 19.21
CA VAL A 186 7.02 -15.03 19.53
C VAL A 186 7.07 -15.42 21.00
N ALA A 187 8.27 -15.53 21.59
CA ALA A 187 8.46 -15.83 23.01
C ALA A 187 7.94 -14.73 23.96
N ASN A 188 7.83 -13.49 23.43
CA ASN A 188 7.39 -12.32 24.21
C ASN A 188 5.89 -12.00 24.03
N LEU A 189 5.16 -12.80 23.24
CA LEU A 189 3.73 -12.58 23.03
C LEU A 189 2.95 -12.66 24.34
N ALA A 190 2.08 -11.66 24.55
CA ALA A 190 1.12 -11.63 25.65
C ALA A 190 -0.10 -12.51 25.37
N THR A 191 -0.49 -12.60 24.10
CA THR A 191 -1.68 -13.35 23.63
C THR A 191 -1.39 -14.03 22.30
N ALA A 192 -2.31 -14.86 21.82
CA ALA A 192 -2.29 -15.33 20.44
C ALA A 192 -2.32 -14.13 19.46
N PRO A 193 -1.71 -14.26 18.27
CA PRO A 193 -1.70 -13.19 17.27
C PRO A 193 -3.11 -12.76 16.83
N PHE A 194 -3.31 -11.45 16.67
CA PHE A 194 -4.57 -10.84 16.26
C PHE A 194 -4.88 -10.99 14.76
N ALA A 195 -6.16 -10.96 14.41
CA ALA A 195 -6.60 -11.00 13.02
C ALA A 195 -6.29 -9.70 12.26
N ASP A 196 -6.33 -8.54 12.96
CA ASP A 196 -6.03 -7.24 12.36
C ASP A 196 -5.35 -6.26 13.33
N ASP A 197 -4.84 -5.16 12.79
CA ASP A 197 -4.07 -4.16 13.54
C ASP A 197 -4.98 -3.26 14.41
N THR A 198 -6.28 -3.13 14.12
CA THR A 198 -7.24 -2.39 14.96
C THR A 198 -7.49 -3.14 16.25
N LEU A 199 -7.74 -4.46 16.19
CA LEU A 199 -7.90 -5.31 17.36
C LEU A 199 -6.64 -5.29 18.22
N LEU A 200 -5.47 -5.34 17.60
CA LEU A 200 -4.19 -5.25 18.30
C LEU A 200 -4.04 -3.91 19.04
N ALA A 201 -4.32 -2.78 18.39
CA ALA A 201 -4.22 -1.47 19.02
C ALA A 201 -5.22 -1.32 20.18
N ASN A 202 -6.45 -1.83 20.02
CA ASN A 202 -7.45 -1.88 21.10
C ASN A 202 -6.99 -2.76 22.26
N ALA A 203 -6.33 -3.89 22.01
CA ALA A 203 -5.76 -4.74 23.04
C ALA A 203 -4.67 -4.03 23.86
N ILE A 204 -3.83 -3.22 23.20
CA ILE A 204 -2.87 -2.36 23.91
C ILE A 204 -3.61 -1.32 24.76
N ALA A 205 -4.62 -0.63 24.22
CA ALA A 205 -5.42 0.33 24.97
C ALA A 205 -6.06 -0.30 26.21
N ALA A 206 -6.59 -1.51 26.08
CA ALA A 206 -7.23 -2.29 27.14
C ALA A 206 -6.25 -2.94 28.13
N GLY A 207 -4.94 -2.88 27.93
CA GLY A 207 -3.94 -3.44 28.84
C GLY A 207 -3.67 -4.93 28.69
N GLN A 208 -4.10 -5.57 27.61
CA GLN A 208 -3.78 -6.97 27.32
C GLN A 208 -2.31 -7.16 26.90
N CYS A 209 -1.69 -6.12 26.37
CA CYS A 209 -0.27 -6.01 26.09
C CYS A 209 0.14 -4.53 26.12
N ASP A 210 1.43 -4.25 26.04
CA ASP A 210 1.95 -2.91 26.22
C ASP A 210 2.51 -2.31 24.92
N VAL A 211 3.00 -3.16 24.04
CA VAL A 211 3.60 -2.79 22.74
C VAL A 211 3.13 -3.70 21.64
N GLY A 212 3.21 -3.22 20.39
CA GLY A 212 2.89 -4.03 19.23
C GLY A 212 3.48 -3.46 17.92
N LEU A 213 3.32 -4.21 16.84
CA LEU A 213 3.72 -3.81 15.49
C LEU A 213 2.46 -3.67 14.62
N ILE A 214 2.17 -2.45 14.16
CA ILE A 214 1.02 -2.17 13.30
C ILE A 214 1.39 -1.25 12.13
N ASN A 215 0.54 -1.23 11.10
CA ASN A 215 0.59 -0.17 10.11
C ASN A 215 0.00 1.12 10.70
N THR A 216 0.69 2.24 10.52
CA THR A 216 0.36 3.52 11.16
C THR A 216 -1.06 4.01 10.88
N TYR A 217 -1.61 3.79 9.70
CA TYR A 217 -2.95 4.25 9.35
C TYR A 217 -4.09 3.61 10.18
N TYR A 218 -3.88 2.42 10.77
CA TYR A 218 -4.86 1.85 11.70
C TYR A 218 -4.95 2.69 12.98
N LEU A 219 -3.81 3.12 13.50
CA LEU A 219 -3.78 4.04 14.63
C LEU A 219 -4.34 5.41 14.26
N GLY A 220 -4.04 5.91 13.04
CA GLY A 220 -4.59 7.16 12.56
C GLY A 220 -6.10 7.22 12.61
N ARG A 221 -6.78 6.16 12.17
CA ARG A 221 -8.24 6.06 12.26
C ARG A 221 -8.71 6.04 13.72
N LEU A 222 -8.09 5.23 14.57
CA LEU A 222 -8.46 5.15 15.99
C LEU A 222 -8.30 6.49 16.71
N GLN A 223 -7.20 7.22 16.44
CA GLN A 223 -6.96 8.54 17.04
C GLN A 223 -7.91 9.63 16.50
N HIS A 224 -8.32 9.52 15.23
CA HIS A 224 -9.34 10.39 14.66
C HIS A 224 -10.70 10.12 15.30
N ASP A 225 -11.11 8.85 15.36
CA ASP A 225 -12.43 8.44 15.86
C ASP A 225 -12.55 8.56 17.39
N THR A 226 -11.43 8.48 18.10
CA THR A 226 -11.35 8.51 19.57
C THR A 226 -10.22 9.45 20.01
N PRO A 227 -10.49 10.77 20.16
CA PRO A 227 -9.51 11.71 20.69
C PRO A 227 -8.99 11.25 22.06
N GLY A 228 -7.67 11.27 22.24
CA GLY A 228 -7.04 10.79 23.49
C GLY A 228 -6.84 9.27 23.53
N PHE A 229 -7.00 8.54 22.43
CA PHE A 229 -6.73 7.10 22.36
C PHE A 229 -5.35 6.77 22.95
N PRO A 230 -5.25 5.89 23.98
CA PRO A 230 -4.05 5.77 24.83
C PRO A 230 -2.94 4.90 24.21
N VAL A 231 -2.75 5.04 22.89
CA VAL A 231 -1.68 4.35 22.13
C VAL A 231 -1.00 5.35 21.23
N GLN A 232 0.33 5.31 21.18
CA GLN A 232 1.15 6.20 20.37
C GLN A 232 2.12 5.44 19.46
N VAL A 233 2.52 6.09 18.37
CA VAL A 233 3.59 5.61 17.47
C VAL A 233 4.94 5.82 18.14
N PHE A 234 5.81 4.81 18.02
CA PHE A 234 7.24 4.94 18.23
C PHE A 234 7.99 4.57 16.94
N TRP A 235 8.80 5.48 16.46
CA TRP A 235 9.57 5.25 15.24
C TRP A 235 10.78 4.35 15.52
N ALA A 236 10.69 3.09 15.09
CA ALA A 236 11.78 2.14 15.28
C ALA A 236 13.03 2.49 14.46
N ASN A 237 14.19 2.02 14.90
CA ASN A 237 15.47 2.03 14.17
C ASN A 237 15.98 3.42 13.74
N GLN A 238 15.59 4.52 14.41
CA GLN A 238 15.94 5.89 13.99
C GLN A 238 17.43 6.20 14.05
N LYS A 239 18.20 5.52 14.92
CA LYS A 239 19.65 5.59 14.98
C LYS A 239 20.37 4.61 14.02
N GLY A 240 19.60 3.82 13.27
CA GLY A 240 20.09 2.78 12.36
C GLY A 240 19.50 2.91 10.95
N ALA A 241 18.89 1.86 10.43
CA ALA A 241 18.32 1.79 9.08
C ALA A 241 17.11 2.71 8.84
N GLY A 242 16.38 3.07 9.89
CA GLY A 242 15.10 3.75 9.79
C GLY A 242 13.92 2.80 9.97
N ALA A 243 12.72 3.36 10.04
CA ALA A 243 11.49 2.58 10.17
C ALA A 243 11.11 1.92 8.84
N HIS A 244 10.65 0.67 8.91
CA HIS A 244 10.13 -0.03 7.74
C HIS A 244 8.92 0.70 7.17
N VAL A 245 8.96 0.97 5.88
CA VAL A 245 7.85 1.52 5.10
C VAL A 245 7.43 0.56 3.99
N ASN A 246 6.17 0.61 3.64
CA ASN A 246 5.63 -0.09 2.49
C ASN A 246 4.60 0.79 1.79
N VAL A 247 4.16 0.43 0.60
CA VAL A 247 3.41 1.32 -0.27
C VAL A 247 2.06 0.73 -0.68
N SER A 248 1.10 1.61 -0.95
CA SER A 248 0.04 1.34 -1.90
C SER A 248 0.48 1.90 -3.25
N GLY A 249 0.31 1.14 -4.30
CA GLY A 249 0.78 1.54 -5.63
C GLY A 249 -0.01 0.88 -6.74
N ALA A 250 0.33 1.26 -7.97
CA ALA A 250 -0.31 0.72 -9.16
C ALA A 250 0.67 0.52 -10.31
N GLY A 251 0.34 -0.42 -11.20
CA GLY A 251 1.02 -0.67 -12.47
C GLY A 251 0.03 -0.89 -13.60
N ILE A 252 0.47 -0.62 -14.82
CA ILE A 252 -0.33 -0.83 -16.03
C ILE A 252 -0.29 -2.31 -16.40
N VAL A 253 -1.44 -2.93 -16.60
CA VAL A 253 -1.53 -4.34 -17.00
C VAL A 253 -0.94 -4.55 -18.38
N ALA A 254 -0.05 -5.55 -18.53
CA ALA A 254 0.70 -5.80 -19.75
C ALA A 254 -0.20 -6.06 -20.96
N ALA A 255 -1.34 -6.73 -20.77
CA ALA A 255 -2.31 -7.03 -21.81
C ALA A 255 -3.35 -5.91 -22.04
N SER A 256 -3.31 -4.80 -21.29
CA SER A 256 -4.22 -3.66 -21.48
C SER A 256 -4.13 -3.13 -22.92
N ARG A 257 -5.29 -2.85 -23.50
CA ARG A 257 -5.42 -2.18 -24.82
C ARG A 257 -5.42 -0.65 -24.68
N ASN A 258 -5.56 -0.14 -23.46
CA ASN A 258 -5.69 1.29 -23.13
C ASN A 258 -4.43 1.85 -22.45
N LYS A 259 -3.22 1.29 -22.70
CA LYS A 259 -1.98 1.65 -21.98
C LYS A 259 -1.68 3.15 -21.95
N ALA A 260 -1.95 3.87 -23.05
CA ALA A 260 -1.72 5.31 -23.10
C ALA A 260 -2.65 6.07 -22.13
N GLN A 261 -3.92 5.70 -22.07
CA GLN A 261 -4.88 6.30 -21.15
C GLN A 261 -4.61 5.88 -19.71
N ALA A 262 -4.27 4.61 -19.48
CA ALA A 262 -3.87 4.10 -18.18
C ALA A 262 -2.63 4.84 -17.63
N ARG A 263 -1.65 5.17 -18.49
CA ARG A 263 -0.49 5.99 -18.12
C ARG A 263 -0.91 7.40 -17.70
N LYS A 264 -1.78 8.07 -18.45
CA LYS A 264 -2.30 9.41 -18.08
C LYS A 264 -2.99 9.38 -16.72
N PHE A 265 -3.79 8.34 -16.46
CA PHE A 265 -4.45 8.15 -15.17
C PHE A 265 -3.44 7.93 -14.04
N LEU A 266 -2.43 7.09 -14.25
CA LEU A 266 -1.39 6.85 -13.25
C LEU A 266 -0.54 8.11 -12.97
N GLU A 267 -0.21 8.90 -14.01
CA GLU A 267 0.46 10.20 -13.87
C GLU A 267 -0.41 11.20 -13.09
N TRP A 268 -1.71 11.22 -13.36
CA TRP A 268 -2.66 12.05 -12.63
C TRP A 268 -2.77 11.63 -11.15
N LEU A 269 -2.86 10.33 -10.85
CA LEU A 269 -2.82 9.80 -9.48
C LEU A 269 -1.52 10.17 -8.75
N ALA A 270 -0.40 10.28 -9.45
CA ALA A 270 0.89 10.69 -8.91
C ALA A 270 1.09 12.22 -8.86
N SER A 271 0.12 13.01 -9.32
CA SER A 271 0.17 14.47 -9.21
C SER A 271 0.06 14.93 -7.75
N GLU A 272 0.54 16.13 -7.48
CA GLU A 272 0.63 16.66 -6.12
C GLU A 272 -0.74 16.74 -5.43
N ALA A 273 -1.71 17.34 -6.10
CA ALA A 273 -3.06 17.51 -5.55
C ALA A 273 -3.77 16.18 -5.27
N VAL A 274 -3.60 15.20 -6.17
CA VAL A 274 -4.29 13.91 -6.05
C VAL A 274 -3.60 12.99 -5.04
N GLN A 275 -2.27 12.99 -4.99
CA GLN A 275 -1.55 12.18 -4.00
C GLN A 275 -1.82 12.63 -2.56
N ALA A 276 -1.96 13.93 -2.31
CA ALA A 276 -2.33 14.43 -0.99
C ALA A 276 -3.69 13.88 -0.56
N GLU A 277 -4.70 13.94 -1.45
CA GLU A 277 -6.04 13.39 -1.20
C GLU A 277 -6.01 11.87 -1.03
N PHE A 278 -5.32 11.15 -1.94
CA PHE A 278 -5.21 9.70 -1.91
C PHE A 278 -4.58 9.17 -0.61
N ALA A 279 -3.61 9.88 -0.07
CA ALA A 279 -2.98 9.51 1.20
C ALA A 279 -3.85 9.89 2.40
N ALA A 280 -4.41 11.11 2.41
CA ALA A 280 -5.19 11.63 3.53
C ALA A 280 -6.44 10.80 3.83
N VAL A 281 -7.16 10.34 2.79
CA VAL A 281 -8.38 9.53 2.94
C VAL A 281 -8.18 8.25 3.77
N ASN A 282 -6.94 7.82 3.98
CA ASN A 282 -6.60 6.63 4.76
C ASN A 282 -5.50 6.86 5.80
N TYR A 283 -5.20 8.12 6.18
CA TYR A 283 -4.12 8.46 7.13
C TYR A 283 -2.76 7.87 6.73
N GLU A 284 -2.50 7.81 5.44
CA GLU A 284 -1.22 7.42 4.86
C GLU A 284 -0.37 8.66 4.56
N THR A 285 0.90 8.45 4.22
CA THR A 285 1.80 9.51 3.75
C THR A 285 1.85 9.48 2.22
N PRO A 286 1.80 10.63 1.52
CA PRO A 286 2.04 10.68 0.08
C PRO A 286 3.40 10.04 -0.27
N ALA A 287 3.48 9.32 -1.39
CA ALA A 287 4.73 8.74 -1.85
C ALA A 287 5.70 9.82 -2.39
N ARG A 288 5.16 10.94 -2.86
CA ARG A 288 5.91 12.13 -3.25
C ARG A 288 6.46 12.86 -2.02
N ALA A 289 7.75 13.18 -2.02
CA ALA A 289 8.39 13.88 -0.92
C ALA A 289 7.91 15.34 -0.80
N GLY A 290 7.99 15.89 0.42
CA GLY A 290 7.72 17.31 0.68
C GLY A 290 6.23 17.71 0.72
N MET A 291 5.32 16.74 0.63
CA MET A 291 3.88 16.99 0.64
C MET A 291 3.34 17.32 2.04
N LYS A 292 2.28 18.10 2.08
CA LYS A 292 1.51 18.34 3.32
C LYS A 292 0.86 17.03 3.76
N LEU A 293 1.02 16.69 5.04
CA LEU A 293 0.43 15.52 5.67
C LEU A 293 -0.94 15.84 6.26
N ASP A 294 -1.78 14.81 6.39
CA ASP A 294 -2.96 14.89 7.25
C ASP A 294 -2.56 15.29 8.67
N PRO A 295 -3.34 16.11 9.40
CA PRO A 295 -2.99 16.57 10.75
C PRO A 295 -2.70 15.43 11.74
N VAL A 296 -3.44 14.32 11.69
CA VAL A 296 -3.22 13.14 12.55
C VAL A 296 -1.87 12.52 12.24
N VAL A 297 -1.53 12.37 10.95
CA VAL A 297 -0.23 11.82 10.52
C VAL A 297 0.91 12.76 10.87
N ALA A 298 0.72 14.07 10.71
CA ALA A 298 1.71 15.09 11.05
C ALA A 298 2.03 15.12 12.56
N ALA A 299 1.03 14.86 13.41
CA ALA A 299 1.18 14.82 14.87
C ALA A 299 2.14 13.71 15.35
N TRP A 300 2.35 12.66 14.57
CA TRP A 300 3.34 11.62 14.92
C TRP A 300 4.80 12.08 14.76
N GLY A 301 5.02 13.27 14.22
CA GLY A 301 6.35 13.84 13.99
C GLY A 301 7.08 13.25 12.80
N LYS A 302 8.27 13.79 12.54
CA LYS A 302 9.14 13.34 11.44
C LYS A 302 9.85 12.04 11.81
N PHE A 303 10.08 11.18 10.83
CA PHE A 303 10.86 9.97 10.99
C PHE A 303 11.75 9.72 9.76
N ARG A 304 12.79 8.93 9.97
CA ARG A 304 13.60 8.40 8.90
C ARG A 304 13.05 7.06 8.47
N ALA A 305 12.60 6.96 7.21
CA ALA A 305 12.22 5.71 6.58
C ALA A 305 13.47 4.89 6.21
N ASP A 306 13.36 3.57 6.24
CA ASP A 306 14.37 2.68 5.67
C ASP A 306 14.44 2.92 4.14
N PRO A 307 15.63 3.29 3.58
CA PRO A 307 15.78 3.60 2.17
C PRO A 307 15.88 2.35 1.26
N VAL A 308 15.73 1.15 1.81
CA VAL A 308 15.73 -0.07 0.99
C VAL A 308 14.61 0.00 -0.04
N ASN A 309 14.87 -0.47 -1.27
CA ASN A 309 13.81 -0.52 -2.28
C ASN A 309 12.71 -1.47 -1.82
N VAL A 310 11.47 -0.98 -1.78
CA VAL A 310 10.32 -1.73 -1.24
C VAL A 310 9.99 -3.00 -2.03
N SER A 311 10.55 -3.21 -3.24
CA SER A 311 10.47 -4.48 -3.99
C SER A 311 11.03 -5.68 -3.21
N VAL A 312 11.89 -5.43 -2.23
CA VAL A 312 12.40 -6.46 -1.30
C VAL A 312 11.26 -7.20 -0.61
N ALA A 313 10.15 -6.53 -0.34
CA ALA A 313 8.95 -7.14 0.25
C ALA A 313 8.51 -8.38 -0.54
N GLY A 314 8.47 -8.30 -1.87
CA GLY A 314 8.14 -9.45 -2.73
C GLY A 314 9.32 -10.39 -2.96
N LYS A 315 10.50 -9.84 -3.25
CA LYS A 315 11.71 -10.63 -3.53
C LYS A 315 12.06 -11.61 -2.42
N ARG A 316 11.85 -11.22 -1.16
CA ARG A 316 12.15 -12.04 0.03
C ARG A 316 10.90 -12.65 0.68
N GLN A 317 9.71 -12.47 0.11
CA GLN A 317 8.46 -12.87 0.77
C GLN A 317 8.40 -14.37 1.10
N ALA A 318 8.74 -15.25 0.15
CA ALA A 318 8.73 -16.68 0.38
C ALA A 318 9.71 -17.11 1.49
N GLU A 319 10.87 -16.44 1.57
CA GLU A 319 11.87 -16.68 2.63
C GLU A 319 11.35 -16.19 3.98
N ALA A 320 10.71 -15.02 4.02
CA ALA A 320 10.08 -14.46 5.22
C ALA A 320 8.97 -15.37 5.75
N VAL A 321 8.09 -15.88 4.87
CA VAL A 321 7.02 -16.81 5.26
C VAL A 321 7.58 -18.07 5.90
N ARG A 322 8.57 -18.72 5.26
CA ARG A 322 9.22 -19.92 5.81
C ARG A 322 9.92 -19.64 7.14
N LEU A 323 10.57 -18.47 7.28
CA LEU A 323 11.22 -18.05 8.51
C LEU A 323 10.21 -17.87 9.65
N MET A 324 9.11 -17.14 9.39
CA MET A 324 8.06 -16.91 10.39
C MET A 324 7.42 -18.23 10.84
N ASP A 325 7.19 -19.17 9.93
CA ASP A 325 6.65 -20.49 10.25
C ASP A 325 7.60 -21.27 11.16
N ARG A 326 8.92 -21.37 10.81
CA ARG A 326 9.94 -21.99 11.67
C ARG A 326 10.10 -21.32 13.02
N ALA A 327 9.87 -20.01 13.10
CA ALA A 327 9.91 -19.26 14.34
C ALA A 327 8.65 -19.47 15.21
N GLY A 328 7.61 -20.13 14.70
CA GLY A 328 6.36 -20.38 15.40
C GLY A 328 5.38 -19.21 15.39
N TRP A 329 5.58 -18.20 14.53
CA TRP A 329 4.63 -17.11 14.38
C TRP A 329 3.44 -17.56 13.53
N ARG A 330 2.23 -17.56 14.12
CA ARG A 330 0.98 -18.03 13.50
C ARG A 330 0.10 -16.88 13.00
#